data_5cda5063e7004cacc60922b783a1f914
#
_entry.id   5cda5063e7004cacc60922b783a1f914
#
_cell.length_a   1.000
_cell.length_b   1.000
_cell.length_c   1.000
_cell.angle_alpha   90.00
_cell.angle_beta   90.00
_cell.angle_gamma   90.00
#
_symmetry.space_group_name_H-M   'P 1'
#
loop_
_entity.id
_entity.type
_entity.pdbx_description
1 polymer ?
#
loop_
_entity_poly.entity_id
_entity_poly.type
_entity_poly.pdbx_seq_one_letter_code
_entity_poly.pdbx_strand_id
1 'polypeptide(L)'
;MSEQWPPAEIALTPGKRVLFLTKDLELIRRQLYEGLDLCMVDLGVDDLLDDINTDVMTPAWVCFDHEPAIIAENAYAGLVHEGRRVFEPRALLDGGFEAIVSGHRKGTGSSRETAAQCERWSGIRIVIAASFAPIHERNNINLGQLMGDYGMLERLQSGESISLNEFTSEYDPVTSLIIENGGILPFAKSLGAGDISLPELKTESRPMTM
;
A
#
# COMPACT_ATOMS: atom_id res chain seq x y z
N MET A 1 -8.03 6.53 -22.27
CA MET A 1 -8.77 6.89 -21.05
C MET A 1 -8.13 6.06 -19.95
N SER A 2 -7.49 6.67 -18.96
CA SER A 2 -6.98 5.92 -17.80
C SER A 2 -8.20 5.36 -17.07
N GLU A 3 -8.27 4.04 -16.95
CA GLU A 3 -9.29 3.39 -16.14
C GLU A 3 -9.31 4.03 -14.73
N GLN A 4 -10.50 4.34 -14.24
CA GLN A 4 -10.66 4.94 -12.92
C GLN A 4 -10.23 3.90 -11.88
N TRP A 5 -9.31 4.26 -11.02
CA TRP A 5 -8.88 3.44 -9.90
C TRP A 5 -9.59 3.88 -8.61
N PRO A 6 -10.02 2.93 -7.78
CA PRO A 6 -10.05 1.47 -7.99
C PRO A 6 -11.25 1.03 -8.86
N PRO A 7 -11.15 -0.08 -9.60
CA PRO A 7 -12.31 -0.70 -10.24
C PRO A 7 -13.19 -1.43 -9.23
N ALA A 8 -14.40 -1.80 -9.62
CA ALA A 8 -15.32 -2.55 -8.74
C ALA A 8 -14.83 -3.97 -8.40
N GLU A 9 -14.10 -4.58 -9.33
CA GLU A 9 -13.46 -5.88 -9.17
C GLU A 9 -11.94 -5.71 -9.28
N ILE A 10 -11.22 -6.10 -8.26
CA ILE A 10 -9.78 -5.99 -8.14
C ILE A 10 -9.14 -7.30 -8.57
N ALA A 11 -8.25 -7.23 -9.54
CA ALA A 11 -7.40 -8.32 -9.99
C ALA A 11 -5.97 -7.82 -10.21
N LEU A 12 -4.99 -8.70 -10.17
CA LEU A 12 -3.65 -8.34 -10.58
C LEU A 12 -3.62 -8.08 -12.09
N THR A 13 -3.06 -6.95 -12.47
CA THR A 13 -2.94 -6.58 -13.88
C THR A 13 -1.98 -7.53 -14.61
N PRO A 14 -2.36 -8.11 -15.77
CA PRO A 14 -1.47 -9.01 -16.52
C PRO A 14 -0.09 -8.38 -16.76
N GLY A 15 0.97 -9.11 -16.41
CA GLY A 15 2.35 -8.67 -16.54
C GLY A 15 2.85 -7.77 -15.39
N LYS A 16 2.00 -7.45 -14.42
CA LYS A 16 2.43 -6.83 -13.16
C LYS A 16 2.82 -7.89 -12.14
N ARG A 17 3.68 -7.48 -11.21
CA ARG A 17 4.34 -8.37 -10.25
C ARG A 17 3.94 -8.05 -8.82
N VAL A 18 4.18 -8.99 -7.93
CA VAL A 18 4.04 -8.85 -6.47
C VAL A 18 5.43 -8.87 -5.85
N LEU A 19 5.77 -7.87 -5.05
CA LEU A 19 7.02 -7.80 -4.32
C LEU A 19 6.83 -8.27 -2.87
N PHE A 20 7.57 -9.29 -2.48
CA PHE A 20 7.60 -9.79 -1.12
C PHE A 20 8.81 -9.22 -0.37
N LEU A 21 8.56 -8.52 0.72
CA LEU A 21 9.59 -8.01 1.62
C LEU A 21 9.93 -9.13 2.63
N THR A 22 10.88 -9.95 2.27
CA THR A 22 11.30 -11.14 3.03
C THR A 22 12.44 -10.83 4.00
N LYS A 23 12.57 -11.62 5.09
CA LYS A 23 13.72 -11.57 6.02
C LYS A 23 15.02 -11.98 5.32
N ASP A 24 14.92 -12.88 4.34
CA ASP A 24 16.03 -13.14 3.41
C ASP A 24 16.10 -12.01 2.37
N LEU A 25 17.01 -11.07 2.60
CA LEU A 25 17.19 -9.90 1.75
C LEU A 25 17.70 -10.23 0.34
N GLU A 26 18.31 -11.41 0.18
CA GLU A 26 18.74 -11.88 -1.15
C GLU A 26 17.52 -12.25 -2.02
N LEU A 27 16.45 -12.79 -1.44
CA LEU A 27 15.20 -13.00 -2.17
C LEU A 27 14.57 -11.69 -2.63
N ILE A 28 14.67 -10.59 -1.84
CA ILE A 28 14.23 -9.27 -2.30
C ILE A 28 15.06 -8.83 -3.51
N ARG A 29 16.40 -8.96 -3.44
CA ARG A 29 17.28 -8.57 -4.55
C ARG A 29 16.98 -9.35 -5.83
N ARG A 30 16.76 -10.66 -5.71
CA ARG A 30 16.39 -11.50 -6.86
C ARG A 30 15.05 -11.11 -7.47
N GLN A 31 14.07 -10.72 -6.66
CA GLN A 31 12.81 -10.17 -7.18
C GLN A 31 13.03 -8.85 -7.94
N LEU A 32 13.86 -7.95 -7.39
CA LEU A 32 14.12 -6.64 -7.97
C LEU A 32 14.93 -6.70 -9.26
N TYR A 33 15.94 -7.58 -9.34
CA TYR A 33 16.97 -7.49 -10.39
C TYR A 33 17.08 -8.73 -11.28
N GLU A 34 16.56 -9.89 -10.85
CA GLU A 34 16.68 -11.16 -11.59
C GLU A 34 15.34 -11.67 -12.10
N GLY A 35 14.25 -10.95 -11.82
CA GLY A 35 12.91 -11.34 -12.28
C GLY A 35 12.30 -12.51 -11.53
N LEU A 36 12.80 -12.83 -10.31
CA LEU A 36 12.19 -13.85 -9.47
C LEU A 36 10.79 -13.41 -9.05
N ASP A 37 9.78 -14.21 -9.35
CA ASP A 37 8.44 -14.05 -8.82
C ASP A 37 8.19 -15.07 -7.70
N LEU A 38 7.52 -14.64 -6.65
CA LEU A 38 7.16 -15.46 -5.50
C LEU A 38 5.62 -15.53 -5.38
N CYS A 39 5.15 -16.63 -4.80
CA CYS A 39 3.74 -16.79 -4.44
C CYS A 39 3.58 -16.89 -2.92
N MET A 40 2.47 -16.36 -2.39
CA MET A 40 2.21 -16.39 -0.95
C MET A 40 2.13 -17.81 -0.41
N VAL A 41 1.60 -18.75 -1.19
CA VAL A 41 1.49 -20.18 -0.81
C VAL A 41 2.84 -20.86 -0.57
N ASP A 42 3.95 -20.30 -1.08
CA ASP A 42 5.30 -20.84 -0.92
C ASP A 42 6.06 -20.22 0.27
N LEU A 43 5.43 -19.25 0.96
CA LEU A 43 6.02 -18.47 2.04
C LEU A 43 5.21 -18.59 3.33
N GLY A 44 5.89 -18.66 4.47
CA GLY A 44 5.27 -18.46 5.77
C GLY A 44 5.21 -16.96 6.13
N VAL A 45 4.29 -16.60 7.00
CA VAL A 45 4.23 -15.21 7.56
C VAL A 45 5.56 -14.88 8.25
N ASP A 46 6.19 -15.85 8.88
CA ASP A 46 7.48 -15.72 9.56
C ASP A 46 8.66 -15.45 8.62
N ASP A 47 8.50 -15.67 7.32
CA ASP A 47 9.52 -15.35 6.31
C ASP A 47 9.51 -13.87 5.91
N LEU A 48 8.45 -13.13 6.27
CA LEU A 48 8.26 -11.74 5.90
C LEU A 48 8.85 -10.77 6.92
N LEU A 49 9.33 -9.63 6.45
CA LEU A 49 9.83 -8.55 7.30
C LEU A 49 8.70 -7.91 8.10
N ASP A 50 8.88 -7.92 9.42
CA ASP A 50 8.07 -7.19 10.38
C ASP A 50 8.62 -5.79 10.62
N ASP A 51 7.82 -4.92 11.26
CA ASP A 51 8.25 -3.61 11.75
C ASP A 51 8.94 -2.73 10.69
N ILE A 52 8.52 -2.85 9.44
CA ILE A 52 9.03 -1.96 8.40
C ILE A 52 8.66 -0.53 8.78
N ASN A 53 9.66 0.21 9.23
CA ASN A 53 9.45 1.59 9.65
C ASN A 53 9.61 2.58 8.51
N THR A 54 9.13 3.79 8.73
CA THR A 54 9.14 4.85 7.72
C THR A 54 10.55 5.31 7.35
N ASP A 55 11.58 5.13 8.22
CA ASP A 55 12.98 5.41 7.88
C ASP A 55 13.56 4.38 6.89
N VAL A 56 13.09 3.13 6.96
CA VAL A 56 13.42 2.11 5.96
C VAL A 56 12.80 2.46 4.61
N MET A 57 11.55 2.90 4.60
CA MET A 57 10.82 3.23 3.37
C MET A 57 11.34 4.52 2.73
N THR A 58 11.37 5.61 3.51
CA THR A 58 11.84 6.94 3.08
C THR A 58 12.66 7.58 4.19
N PRO A 59 14.01 7.44 4.16
CA PRO A 59 14.89 8.15 5.10
C PRO A 59 14.63 9.65 5.11
N ALA A 60 15.01 10.33 6.21
CA ALA A 60 14.69 11.75 6.42
C ALA A 60 15.07 12.66 5.24
N TRP A 61 16.18 12.39 4.57
CA TRP A 61 16.63 13.19 3.42
C TRP A 61 15.69 13.08 2.21
N VAL A 62 14.96 11.96 2.03
CA VAL A 62 13.93 11.82 0.99
C VAL A 62 12.71 12.69 1.32
N CYS A 63 12.41 12.87 2.61
CA CYS A 63 11.21 13.60 3.04
C CYS A 63 11.31 15.13 2.81
N PHE A 64 12.48 15.66 2.44
CA PHE A 64 12.64 17.06 2.05
C PHE A 64 12.24 17.31 0.59
N ASP A 65 12.06 16.26 -0.18
CA ASP A 65 11.62 16.36 -1.55
C ASP A 65 10.08 16.37 -1.66
N HIS A 66 9.57 17.03 -2.69
CA HIS A 66 8.14 17.12 -2.98
C HIS A 66 7.78 16.56 -4.36
N GLU A 67 8.80 16.23 -5.16
CA GLU A 67 8.60 15.69 -6.50
C GLU A 67 8.28 14.20 -6.43
N PRO A 68 7.09 13.75 -6.93
CA PRO A 68 6.69 12.35 -6.91
C PRO A 68 7.73 11.41 -7.51
N ALA A 69 8.39 11.84 -8.60
CA ALA A 69 9.41 11.04 -9.27
C ALA A 69 10.63 10.78 -8.38
N ILE A 70 11.09 11.79 -7.62
CA ILE A 70 12.26 11.67 -6.74
C ILE A 70 11.92 10.81 -5.52
N ILE A 71 10.73 10.96 -4.96
CA ILE A 71 10.28 10.13 -3.83
C ILE A 71 10.15 8.66 -4.27
N ALA A 72 9.56 8.39 -5.42
CA ALA A 72 9.44 7.04 -5.99
C ALA A 72 10.81 6.43 -6.32
N GLU A 73 11.75 7.22 -6.87
CA GLU A 73 13.12 6.79 -7.18
C GLU A 73 13.84 6.26 -5.94
N ASN A 74 13.58 6.85 -4.78
CA ASN A 74 14.25 6.54 -3.52
C ASN A 74 13.42 5.65 -2.58
N ALA A 75 12.42 4.94 -3.10
CA ALA A 75 11.63 4.01 -2.32
C ALA A 75 12.53 2.94 -1.69
N TYR A 76 12.34 2.70 -0.39
CA TYR A 76 13.11 1.74 0.41
C TYR A 76 14.63 2.03 0.49
N ALA A 77 15.04 3.28 0.26
CA ALA A 77 16.45 3.68 0.35
C ALA A 77 17.09 3.44 1.72
N GLY A 78 16.29 3.27 2.76
CA GLY A 78 16.75 2.96 4.12
C GLY A 78 16.95 1.46 4.38
N LEU A 79 16.55 0.57 3.47
CA LEU A 79 16.81 -0.85 3.62
C LEU A 79 18.24 -1.15 3.16
N VAL A 80 19.12 -1.35 4.15
CA VAL A 80 20.56 -1.52 3.92
C VAL A 80 21.00 -2.90 4.46
N HIS A 81 21.79 -3.61 3.69
CA HIS A 81 22.44 -4.87 4.06
C HIS A 81 23.94 -4.78 3.78
N GLU A 82 24.77 -5.10 4.76
CA GLU A 82 26.25 -5.05 4.67
C GLU A 82 26.77 -3.68 4.11
N GLY A 83 26.13 -2.58 4.51
CA GLY A 83 26.50 -1.22 4.08
C GLY A 83 26.07 -0.84 2.65
N ARG A 84 25.30 -1.70 1.97
CA ARG A 84 24.76 -1.43 0.63
C ARG A 84 23.22 -1.38 0.66
N ARG A 85 22.64 -0.55 -0.17
CA ARG A 85 21.18 -0.53 -0.34
C ARG A 85 20.71 -1.87 -0.95
N VAL A 86 19.61 -2.37 -0.43
CA VAL A 86 18.88 -3.49 -1.05
C VAL A 86 18.11 -2.99 -2.27
N PHE A 87 17.52 -1.79 -2.16
CA PHE A 87 16.85 -1.09 -3.24
C PHE A 87 17.77 0.00 -3.79
N GLU A 88 18.36 -0.23 -4.96
CA GLU A 88 19.02 0.84 -5.72
C GLU A 88 18.01 1.88 -6.20
N PRO A 89 18.43 3.11 -6.53
CA PRO A 89 17.51 4.11 -7.07
C PRO A 89 16.67 3.54 -8.21
N ARG A 90 15.37 3.80 -8.19
CA ARG A 90 14.36 3.34 -9.15
C ARG A 90 14.02 1.84 -9.11
N ALA A 91 14.63 1.02 -8.25
CA ALA A 91 14.42 -0.42 -8.26
C ALA A 91 12.94 -0.83 -8.13
N LEU A 92 12.19 -0.19 -7.23
CA LEU A 92 10.75 -0.42 -7.09
C LEU A 92 9.96 0.11 -8.30
N LEU A 93 10.29 1.32 -8.75
CA LEU A 93 9.62 2.00 -9.86
C LEU A 93 9.74 1.22 -11.17
N ASP A 94 10.94 0.71 -11.47
CA ASP A 94 11.23 0.00 -12.72
C ASP A 94 10.93 -1.50 -12.64
N GLY A 95 10.70 -2.04 -11.45
CA GLY A 95 10.46 -3.47 -11.20
C GLY A 95 9.12 -4.01 -11.68
N GLY A 96 8.17 -3.13 -12.06
CA GLY A 96 6.88 -3.52 -12.59
C GLY A 96 5.92 -4.09 -11.55
N PHE A 97 6.14 -3.81 -10.27
CA PHE A 97 5.30 -4.29 -9.18
C PHE A 97 4.02 -3.46 -9.05
N GLU A 98 2.91 -4.15 -8.73
CA GLU A 98 1.61 -3.56 -8.46
C GLU A 98 1.15 -3.81 -7.02
N ALA A 99 1.63 -4.89 -6.42
CA ALA A 99 1.39 -5.22 -5.02
C ALA A 99 2.70 -5.40 -4.25
N ILE A 100 2.66 -5.10 -2.95
CA ILE A 100 3.78 -5.28 -2.03
C ILE A 100 3.30 -5.99 -0.76
N VAL A 101 4.12 -6.92 -0.26
CA VAL A 101 3.78 -7.82 0.84
C VAL A 101 4.81 -7.71 1.96
N SER A 102 4.36 -7.62 3.20
CA SER A 102 5.21 -7.60 4.40
C SER A 102 4.54 -8.32 5.57
N GLY A 103 5.27 -8.48 6.67
CA GLY A 103 4.79 -9.08 7.90
C GLY A 103 3.96 -8.11 8.77
N HIS A 104 4.19 -8.16 10.08
CA HIS A 104 3.45 -7.36 11.05
C HIS A 104 3.90 -5.90 11.11
N ARG A 105 2.96 -5.01 11.44
CA ARG A 105 3.18 -3.61 11.79
C ARG A 105 3.93 -2.79 10.72
N LYS A 106 3.49 -2.93 9.46
CA LYS A 106 4.03 -2.13 8.36
C LYS A 106 3.80 -0.63 8.60
N GLY A 107 4.84 0.17 8.39
CA GLY A 107 4.78 1.63 8.46
C GLY A 107 4.92 2.21 9.89
N THR A 108 5.58 1.48 10.80
CA THR A 108 5.92 2.00 12.14
C THR A 108 6.87 3.20 12.06
N GLY A 109 7.08 3.87 13.19
CA GLY A 109 8.01 5.01 13.31
C GLY A 109 7.32 6.35 13.14
N SER A 110 7.97 7.27 12.43
CA SER A 110 7.48 8.64 12.26
C SER A 110 6.26 8.72 11.35
N SER A 111 5.39 9.71 11.60
CA SER A 111 4.26 10.03 10.73
C SER A 111 4.75 10.65 9.40
N ARG A 112 5.13 9.82 8.44
CA ARG A 112 5.61 10.26 7.13
C ARG A 112 4.67 9.80 6.04
N GLU A 113 3.99 10.74 5.42
CA GLU A 113 3.17 10.45 4.24
C GLU A 113 4.03 9.98 3.07
N THR A 114 5.28 10.48 2.96
CA THR A 114 6.25 10.04 1.94
C THR A 114 6.50 8.53 1.95
N ALA A 115 6.34 7.85 3.08
CA ALA A 115 6.46 6.40 3.16
C ALA A 115 5.38 5.67 2.34
N ALA A 116 4.13 6.12 2.40
CA ALA A 116 3.08 5.59 1.54
C ALA A 116 3.20 6.12 0.09
N GLN A 117 3.60 7.39 -0.07
CA GLN A 117 3.81 8.01 -1.37
C GLN A 117 4.88 7.30 -2.20
N CYS A 118 6.00 6.88 -1.60
CA CYS A 118 7.06 6.20 -2.34
C CYS A 118 6.56 4.90 -2.98
N GLU A 119 5.72 4.14 -2.31
CA GLU A 119 5.09 2.95 -2.85
C GLU A 119 4.06 3.32 -3.94
N ARG A 120 3.15 4.24 -3.60
CA ARG A 120 2.07 4.64 -4.52
C ARG A 120 2.60 5.19 -5.84
N TRP A 121 3.61 6.04 -5.78
CA TRP A 121 4.22 6.65 -6.97
C TRP A 121 5.17 5.72 -7.71
N SER A 122 5.63 4.64 -7.09
CA SER A 122 6.32 3.53 -7.77
C SER A 122 5.37 2.56 -8.47
N GLY A 123 4.06 2.76 -8.37
CA GLY A 123 3.06 1.93 -9.03
C GLY A 123 2.37 0.90 -8.14
N ILE A 124 2.72 0.85 -6.85
CA ILE A 124 2.06 -0.05 -5.89
C ILE A 124 0.63 0.45 -5.62
N ARG A 125 -0.34 -0.39 -5.92
CA ARG A 125 -1.77 -0.15 -5.73
C ARG A 125 -2.36 -0.95 -4.58
N ILE A 126 -1.76 -2.12 -4.30
CA ILE A 126 -2.22 -3.07 -3.29
C ILE A 126 -1.08 -3.31 -2.29
N VAL A 127 -1.38 -3.12 -1.02
CA VAL A 127 -0.43 -3.32 0.08
C VAL A 127 -0.97 -4.43 0.98
N ILE A 128 -0.21 -5.50 1.11
CA ILE A 128 -0.58 -6.68 1.89
C ILE A 128 0.32 -6.77 3.12
N ALA A 129 -0.27 -6.93 4.29
CA ALA A 129 0.47 -7.12 5.53
C ALA A 129 -0.37 -7.87 6.58
N ALA A 130 0.29 -8.47 7.57
CA ALA A 130 -0.41 -9.03 8.73
C ALA A 130 -1.08 -7.94 9.58
N SER A 131 -0.49 -6.73 9.60
CA SER A 131 -1.07 -5.55 10.23
C SER A 131 -0.33 -4.28 9.82
N PHE A 132 -0.99 -3.13 9.98
CA PHE A 132 -0.46 -1.81 9.65
C PHE A 132 -0.33 -0.93 10.90
N ALA A 133 0.64 -0.03 10.90
CA ALA A 133 0.66 1.06 11.86
C ALA A 133 -0.47 2.05 11.52
N PRO A 134 -1.25 2.55 12.50
CA PRO A 134 -2.49 3.31 12.23
C PRO A 134 -2.31 4.56 11.38
N ILE A 135 -1.18 5.26 11.51
CA ILE A 135 -0.91 6.45 10.70
C ILE A 135 -0.57 6.07 9.27
N HIS A 136 0.19 5.00 9.06
CA HIS A 136 0.54 4.51 7.73
C HIS A 136 -0.68 3.98 6.98
N GLU A 137 -1.56 3.26 7.68
CA GLU A 137 -2.86 2.84 7.17
C GLU A 137 -3.67 4.03 6.64
N ARG A 138 -3.79 5.08 7.45
CA ARG A 138 -4.48 6.30 7.04
C ARG A 138 -3.84 6.97 5.82
N ASN A 139 -2.52 6.99 5.75
CA ASN A 139 -1.81 7.55 4.59
C ASN A 139 -2.07 6.73 3.33
N ASN A 140 -2.11 5.39 3.42
CA ASN A 140 -2.47 4.52 2.30
C ASN A 140 -3.91 4.80 1.81
N ILE A 141 -4.87 4.91 2.73
CA ILE A 141 -6.26 5.29 2.42
C ILE A 141 -6.31 6.63 1.68
N ASN A 142 -5.62 7.65 2.20
CA ASN A 142 -5.58 8.97 1.58
C ASN A 142 -5.01 8.97 0.16
N LEU A 143 -4.09 8.05 -0.13
CA LEU A 143 -3.47 7.89 -1.44
C LEU A 143 -4.21 6.92 -2.37
N GLY A 144 -5.31 6.31 -1.90
CA GLY A 144 -6.10 5.35 -2.68
C GLY A 144 -5.38 4.03 -2.93
N GLN A 145 -4.51 3.61 -1.99
CA GLN A 145 -3.93 2.27 -1.99
C GLN A 145 -4.88 1.32 -1.26
N LEU A 146 -5.13 0.15 -1.85
CA LEU A 146 -5.92 -0.90 -1.22
C LEU A 146 -5.04 -1.66 -0.24
N MET A 147 -5.58 -1.95 0.93
CA MET A 147 -4.91 -2.77 1.94
C MET A 147 -5.67 -4.06 2.14
N GLY A 148 -4.94 -5.16 2.19
CA GLY A 148 -5.53 -6.50 2.33
C GLY A 148 -4.66 -7.43 3.15
N ASP A 149 -5.15 -8.65 3.29
CA ASP A 149 -4.48 -9.75 3.99
C ASP A 149 -3.89 -10.79 3.01
N TYR A 150 -3.24 -11.81 3.55
CA TYR A 150 -2.60 -12.86 2.77
C TYR A 150 -3.60 -13.75 2.02
N GLY A 151 -4.80 -13.97 2.58
CA GLY A 151 -5.85 -14.74 1.92
C GLY A 151 -6.36 -14.04 0.66
N MET A 152 -6.51 -12.71 0.72
CA MET A 152 -6.80 -11.91 -0.47
C MET A 152 -5.69 -12.03 -1.51
N LEU A 153 -4.42 -11.99 -1.08
CA LEU A 153 -3.29 -12.12 -2.00
C LEU A 153 -3.27 -13.47 -2.71
N GLU A 154 -3.47 -14.56 -1.98
CA GLU A 154 -3.53 -15.92 -2.55
C GLU A 154 -4.61 -16.02 -3.63
N ARG A 155 -5.79 -15.47 -3.37
CA ARG A 155 -6.88 -15.40 -4.34
C ARG A 155 -6.49 -14.58 -5.58
N LEU A 156 -5.89 -13.40 -5.39
CA LEU A 156 -5.39 -12.57 -6.49
C LEU A 156 -4.32 -13.29 -7.32
N GLN A 157 -3.38 -13.98 -6.67
CA GLN A 157 -2.32 -14.74 -7.36
C GLN A 157 -2.83 -16.00 -8.05
N SER A 158 -3.96 -16.56 -7.60
CA SER A 158 -4.64 -17.66 -8.32
C SER A 158 -5.41 -17.20 -9.57
N GLY A 159 -5.48 -15.87 -9.80
CA GLY A 159 -6.19 -15.27 -10.93
C GLY A 159 -7.67 -14.95 -10.62
N GLU A 160 -8.08 -15.05 -9.36
CA GLU A 160 -9.41 -14.60 -8.92
C GLU A 160 -9.46 -13.07 -8.85
N SER A 161 -10.61 -12.49 -9.16
CA SER A 161 -10.90 -11.10 -8.84
C SER A 161 -11.63 -11.00 -7.50
N ILE A 162 -11.35 -9.92 -6.75
CA ILE A 162 -11.92 -9.65 -5.44
C ILE A 162 -12.75 -8.37 -5.53
N SER A 163 -13.96 -8.39 -5.01
CA SER A 163 -14.81 -7.20 -4.97
C SER A 163 -14.15 -6.09 -4.15
N LEU A 164 -14.21 -4.85 -4.65
CA LEU A 164 -13.75 -3.68 -3.92
C LEU A 164 -14.37 -3.58 -2.52
N ASN A 165 -15.62 -4.04 -2.37
CA ASN A 165 -16.31 -4.06 -1.09
C ASN A 165 -15.60 -4.94 -0.03
N GLU A 166 -14.87 -5.99 -0.44
CA GLU A 166 -14.09 -6.80 0.51
C GLU A 166 -12.93 -6.00 1.12
N PHE A 167 -12.36 -5.05 0.36
CA PHE A 167 -11.32 -4.15 0.86
C PHE A 167 -11.87 -3.00 1.73
N THR A 168 -13.16 -2.72 1.68
CA THR A 168 -13.75 -1.55 2.34
C THR A 168 -14.69 -1.90 3.48
N SER A 169 -15.18 -3.14 3.58
CA SER A 169 -16.27 -3.55 4.48
C SER A 169 -15.99 -3.37 5.97
N GLU A 170 -14.73 -3.32 6.39
CA GLU A 170 -14.36 -3.13 7.80
C GLU A 170 -14.21 -1.64 8.19
N TYR A 171 -14.25 -0.73 7.21
CA TYR A 171 -14.13 0.70 7.45
C TYR A 171 -15.47 1.39 7.67
N ASP A 172 -15.42 2.54 8.31
CA ASP A 172 -16.60 3.41 8.39
C ASP A 172 -17.03 3.92 7.01
N PRO A 173 -18.31 4.33 6.84
CA PRO A 173 -18.84 4.70 5.53
C PRO A 173 -18.09 5.84 4.82
N VAL A 174 -17.50 6.79 5.56
CA VAL A 174 -16.73 7.89 4.96
C VAL A 174 -15.38 7.39 4.48
N THR A 175 -14.70 6.58 5.28
CA THR A 175 -13.44 5.94 4.90
C THR A 175 -13.61 5.04 3.68
N SER A 176 -14.68 4.25 3.62
CA SER A 176 -15.02 3.41 2.46
C SER A 176 -15.18 4.26 1.20
N LEU A 177 -15.92 5.38 1.28
CA LEU A 177 -16.08 6.31 0.15
C LEU A 177 -14.74 6.93 -0.30
N ILE A 178 -13.82 7.23 0.62
CA ILE A 178 -12.48 7.73 0.26
C ILE A 178 -11.72 6.67 -0.56
N ILE A 179 -11.73 5.42 -0.10
CA ILE A 179 -11.08 4.30 -0.81
C ILE A 179 -11.72 4.10 -2.19
N GLU A 180 -13.04 4.00 -2.26
CA GLU A 180 -13.82 3.78 -3.49
C GLU A 180 -13.61 4.89 -4.54
N ASN A 181 -13.30 6.11 -4.10
CA ASN A 181 -12.97 7.21 -4.99
C ASN A 181 -11.47 7.31 -5.33
N GLY A 182 -10.64 6.38 -4.87
CA GLY A 182 -9.22 6.36 -5.18
C GLY A 182 -8.36 7.33 -4.35
N GLY A 183 -8.84 7.66 -3.14
CA GLY A 183 -8.13 8.48 -2.16
C GLY A 183 -8.80 9.82 -1.87
N ILE A 184 -8.23 10.54 -0.90
CA ILE A 184 -8.85 11.75 -0.34
C ILE A 184 -9.01 12.89 -1.37
N LEU A 185 -8.09 13.06 -2.30
CA LEU A 185 -8.17 14.14 -3.29
C LEU A 185 -9.24 13.90 -4.36
N PRO A 186 -9.35 12.71 -4.99
CA PRO A 186 -10.47 12.40 -5.88
C PRO A 186 -11.81 12.45 -5.15
N PHE A 187 -11.90 11.89 -3.94
CA PHE A 187 -13.10 11.97 -3.10
C PHE A 187 -13.54 13.40 -2.86
N ALA A 188 -12.64 14.32 -2.44
CA ALA A 188 -12.97 15.71 -2.20
C ALA A 188 -13.44 16.43 -3.48
N LYS A 189 -12.88 16.08 -4.65
CA LYS A 189 -13.32 16.62 -5.94
C LYS A 189 -14.72 16.16 -6.29
N SER A 190 -15.01 14.86 -6.16
CA SER A 190 -16.34 14.30 -6.44
C SER A 190 -17.41 14.86 -5.49
N LEU A 191 -17.07 15.05 -4.21
CA LEU A 191 -17.96 15.66 -3.23
C LEU A 191 -18.23 17.13 -3.57
N GLY A 192 -17.20 17.90 -3.93
CA GLY A 192 -17.33 19.31 -4.31
C GLY A 192 -18.10 19.51 -5.62
N ALA A 193 -18.05 18.54 -6.54
CA ALA A 193 -18.83 18.53 -7.78
C ALA A 193 -20.29 18.10 -7.58
N GLY A 194 -20.62 17.48 -6.44
CA GLY A 194 -21.95 16.95 -6.16
C GLY A 194 -22.20 15.56 -6.76
N ASP A 195 -21.16 14.89 -7.24
CA ASP A 195 -21.23 13.53 -7.82
C ASP A 195 -21.49 12.47 -6.73
N ILE A 196 -21.09 12.75 -5.51
CA ILE A 196 -21.31 11.93 -4.32
C ILE A 196 -21.83 12.77 -3.17
N SER A 197 -22.47 12.14 -2.20
CA SER A 197 -22.92 12.76 -0.95
C SER A 197 -22.34 12.04 0.26
N LEU A 198 -22.15 12.77 1.35
CA LEU A 198 -21.76 12.13 2.63
C LEU A 198 -22.92 11.29 3.15
N PRO A 199 -22.64 10.11 3.72
CA PRO A 199 -23.65 9.30 4.38
C PRO A 199 -24.20 10.07 5.58
N GLU A 200 -25.50 9.91 5.86
CA GLU A 200 -26.09 10.46 7.08
C GLU A 200 -25.42 9.82 8.29
N LEU A 201 -24.69 10.62 9.05
CA LEU A 201 -24.12 10.17 10.32
C LEU A 201 -25.30 9.94 11.29
N LYS A 202 -25.59 8.67 11.61
CA LYS A 202 -26.47 8.36 12.72
C LYS A 202 -25.78 8.88 13.98
N THR A 203 -26.25 10.02 14.50
CA THR A 203 -25.90 10.51 15.82
C THR A 203 -26.51 9.56 16.83
N GLU A 204 -25.76 8.54 17.26
CA GLU A 204 -26.07 7.85 18.50
C GLU A 204 -25.91 8.88 19.62
N SER A 205 -27.03 9.39 20.11
CA SER A 205 -27.06 10.18 21.32
C SER A 205 -26.58 9.28 22.47
N ARG A 206 -25.32 9.44 22.85
CA ARG A 206 -24.85 8.88 24.12
C ARG A 206 -25.75 9.44 25.23
N PRO A 207 -26.47 8.61 25.99
CA PRO A 207 -27.18 9.12 27.15
C PRO A 207 -26.13 9.69 28.11
N MET A 208 -26.27 10.98 28.46
CA MET A 208 -25.53 11.59 29.55
C MET A 208 -25.99 10.88 30.82
N THR A 209 -25.19 9.97 31.33
CA THR A 209 -25.31 9.50 32.70
C THR A 209 -24.82 10.62 33.62
N MET A 210 -25.79 11.21 34.36
CA MET A 210 -25.51 12.09 35.50
C MET A 210 -24.85 11.30 36.63
#